data_b3fb7cd83db42b905a14989025be798a
#
_entry.id   b3fb7cd83db42b905a14989025be798a
#
_cell.length_a   1.000
_cell.length_b   1.000
_cell.length_c   1.000
_cell.angle_alpha   90.00
_cell.angle_beta   90.00
_cell.angle_gamma   90.00
#
_symmetry.space_group_name_H-M   'P 1'
#
loop_
_entity.id
_entity.type
_entity.pdbx_description
1 polymer ?
#
loop_
_entity_poly.entity_id
_entity_poly.type
_entity_poly.pdbx_seq_one_letter_code
_entity_poly.pdbx_strand_id
1 'polypeptide(L)'
;MTHSGPSNWIRISITTAGHLAGRIDEILHGLGALAITHVDAGDSPQFDGATPNDPCWTQQIISGLFESGTRTSPILETLKQVLGPSCHPVIEQFPDQDWELSGRENFPPLKVNDHLWVCPPWEPSSAARGLEIIITPGLAFGTGTHPTTQLCLRALEQLNVDNQTILDFGCGSGVLAIAGLAMGGQHAIGVDLDPRALTASHENAALNDVEKNLTVMTPEKIDPDS
;
A
#
# COMPACT_ATOMS: atom_id res chain seq x y z
N MET A 1 0.68 -12.91 30.37
CA MET A 1 1.31 -11.59 30.54
C MET A 1 0.30 -10.56 30.05
N THR A 2 -0.16 -9.74 30.95
CA THR A 2 -1.29 -8.83 30.84
C THR A 2 -0.98 -7.73 29.83
N HIS A 3 -1.67 -7.67 28.70
CA HIS A 3 -1.71 -6.49 27.85
C HIS A 3 -2.32 -5.34 28.65
N SER A 4 -1.51 -4.39 29.03
CA SER A 4 -1.91 -3.07 29.54
C SER A 4 -2.77 -2.37 28.48
N GLY A 5 -3.78 -1.62 28.95
CA GLY A 5 -4.84 -0.96 28.16
C GLY A 5 -4.38 -0.13 26.95
N PRO A 6 -5.32 0.51 26.23
CA PRO A 6 -5.07 1.03 24.88
C PRO A 6 -3.85 1.96 24.89
N SER A 7 -2.82 1.54 24.19
CA SER A 7 -1.65 2.36 23.92
C SER A 7 -2.14 3.55 23.09
N ASN A 8 -1.96 4.77 23.57
CA ASN A 8 -2.24 5.94 22.75
C ASN A 8 -0.97 6.33 22.01
N TRP A 9 -1.11 6.80 20.81
CA TRP A 9 -0.01 7.32 19.99
C TRP A 9 -0.03 8.83 19.94
N ILE A 10 1.14 9.44 19.78
CA ILE A 10 1.30 10.88 19.57
C ILE A 10 1.94 11.07 18.19
N ARG A 11 1.28 11.83 17.33
CA ARG A 11 1.84 12.29 16.05
C ARG A 11 2.18 13.77 16.18
N ILE A 12 3.39 14.14 15.79
CA ILE A 12 3.84 15.53 15.72
C ILE A 12 4.17 15.81 14.27
N SER A 13 3.39 16.70 13.62
CA SER A 13 3.52 17.04 12.21
C SER A 13 4.02 18.46 12.03
N ILE A 14 4.91 18.67 11.05
CA ILE A 14 5.54 19.96 10.77
C ILE A 14 5.51 20.18 9.26
N THR A 15 5.00 21.34 8.84
CA THR A 15 5.15 21.77 7.45
C THR A 15 6.47 22.53 7.30
N THR A 16 7.29 22.13 6.33
CA THR A 16 8.63 22.69 6.13
C THR A 16 9.06 22.69 4.67
N ALA A 17 10.09 23.48 4.37
CA ALA A 17 10.73 23.42 3.07
C ALA A 17 11.53 22.11 2.89
N GLY A 18 11.51 21.54 1.69
CA GLY A 18 12.11 20.23 1.41
C GLY A 18 13.59 20.10 1.77
N HIS A 19 14.37 21.17 1.61
CA HIS A 19 15.80 21.17 1.94
C HIS A 19 16.09 21.01 3.45
N LEU A 20 15.10 21.19 4.32
CA LEU A 20 15.22 21.00 5.77
C LEU A 20 14.78 19.59 6.24
N ALA A 21 14.25 18.79 5.34
CA ALA A 21 13.65 17.50 5.68
C ALA A 21 14.62 16.58 6.41
N GLY A 22 15.79 16.32 5.85
CA GLY A 22 16.78 15.44 6.49
C GLY A 22 17.21 15.88 7.89
N ARG A 23 17.28 17.21 8.09
CA ARG A 23 17.60 17.73 9.45
C ARG A 23 16.46 17.52 10.44
N ILE A 24 15.23 17.60 9.97
CA ILE A 24 14.05 17.32 10.84
C ILE A 24 13.98 15.84 11.16
N ASP A 25 14.27 14.97 10.22
CA ASP A 25 14.35 13.52 10.43
C ASP A 25 15.33 13.16 11.52
N GLU A 26 16.54 13.71 11.45
CA GLU A 26 17.57 13.49 12.48
C GLU A 26 17.09 13.96 13.85
N ILE A 27 16.42 15.10 13.94
CA ILE A 27 15.89 15.64 15.18
C ILE A 27 14.78 14.76 15.74
N LEU A 28 13.77 14.42 14.93
CA LEU A 28 12.64 13.60 15.36
C LEU A 28 13.11 12.21 15.79
N HIS A 29 14.01 11.61 15.03
CA HIS A 29 14.60 10.31 15.36
C HIS A 29 15.42 10.39 16.67
N GLY A 30 16.26 11.40 16.80
CA GLY A 30 17.06 11.64 18.02
C GLY A 30 16.21 11.93 19.27
N LEU A 31 14.99 12.39 19.09
CA LEU A 31 14.02 12.64 20.17
C LEU A 31 13.07 11.45 20.41
N GLY A 32 13.32 10.31 19.76
CA GLY A 32 12.62 9.05 20.02
C GLY A 32 11.39 8.81 19.14
N ALA A 33 11.30 9.42 17.96
CA ALA A 33 10.30 9.03 16.98
C ALA A 33 10.51 7.58 16.54
N LEU A 34 9.44 6.78 16.58
CA LEU A 34 9.44 5.38 16.19
C LEU A 34 9.31 5.21 14.68
N ALA A 35 8.62 6.13 14.04
CA ALA A 35 8.49 6.22 12.60
C ALA A 35 8.42 7.68 12.17
N ILE A 36 8.90 7.96 10.95
CA ILE A 36 8.82 9.29 10.34
C ILE A 36 8.19 9.11 8.95
N THR A 37 7.24 9.97 8.63
CA THR A 37 6.58 9.98 7.33
C THR A 37 6.69 11.34 6.68
N HIS A 38 6.81 11.36 5.35
CA HIS A 38 6.87 12.54 4.52
C HIS A 38 5.68 12.56 3.57
N VAL A 39 4.99 13.69 3.49
CA VAL A 39 3.86 13.89 2.57
C VAL A 39 4.04 15.25 1.89
N ASP A 40 3.69 15.35 0.63
CA ASP A 40 3.65 16.64 -0.06
C ASP A 40 2.70 17.60 0.67
N ALA A 41 3.15 18.83 0.91
CA ALA A 41 2.32 19.89 1.48
C ALA A 41 1.56 20.70 0.40
N GLY A 42 1.82 20.40 -0.87
CA GLY A 42 1.22 21.00 -2.05
C GLY A 42 0.55 19.96 -2.94
N ASP A 43 0.52 20.25 -4.22
CA ASP A 43 0.00 19.36 -5.27
C ASP A 43 1.08 19.20 -6.36
N SER A 44 2.25 18.73 -5.95
CA SER A 44 3.40 18.57 -6.84
C SER A 44 3.60 17.08 -7.13
N PRO A 45 3.17 16.59 -8.30
CA PRO A 45 3.34 15.18 -8.65
C PRO A 45 4.84 14.85 -8.74
N GLN A 46 5.24 13.74 -8.13
CA GLN A 46 6.55 13.14 -8.33
C GLN A 46 6.44 12.05 -9.39
N PHE A 47 7.33 12.10 -10.37
CA PHE A 47 7.49 11.05 -11.37
C PHE A 47 8.71 10.19 -11.01
N ASP A 48 8.62 8.89 -11.25
CA ASP A 48 9.75 7.97 -11.10
C ASP A 48 10.94 8.45 -11.92
N GLY A 49 12.10 8.58 -11.27
CA GLY A 49 13.33 9.07 -11.90
C GLY A 49 14.04 10.22 -11.17
N ALA A 50 13.47 10.70 -10.06
CA ALA A 50 14.18 11.59 -9.15
C ALA A 50 15.44 10.91 -8.61
N THR A 51 16.58 11.60 -8.61
CA THR A 51 17.77 11.03 -8.00
C THR A 51 17.61 10.94 -6.50
N PRO A 52 18.24 9.97 -5.80
CA PRO A 52 18.09 9.78 -4.35
C PRO A 52 18.40 11.02 -3.49
N ASN A 53 19.04 12.06 -4.08
CA ASN A 53 19.43 13.30 -3.42
C ASN A 53 18.58 14.52 -3.81
N ASP A 54 17.61 14.38 -4.71
CA ASP A 54 16.72 15.50 -5.01
C ASP A 54 15.74 15.68 -3.84
N PRO A 55 15.54 16.93 -3.34
CA PRO A 55 14.50 17.16 -2.35
C PRO A 55 13.16 16.79 -2.96
N CYS A 56 12.50 15.77 -2.35
CA CYS A 56 11.28 15.18 -2.88
C CYS A 56 10.22 16.22 -3.25
N TRP A 57 9.98 17.20 -2.38
CA TRP A 57 8.99 18.26 -2.59
C TRP A 57 9.55 19.61 -2.14
N THR A 58 9.10 20.69 -2.77
CA THR A 58 9.48 22.04 -2.37
C THR A 58 9.02 22.39 -0.96
N GLN A 59 7.81 21.93 -0.62
CA GLN A 59 7.25 21.94 0.73
C GLN A 59 6.68 20.58 1.08
N GLN A 60 6.88 20.14 2.31
CA GLN A 60 6.40 18.85 2.78
C GLN A 60 5.94 18.91 4.23
N ILE A 61 5.06 18.00 4.58
CA ILE A 61 4.65 17.71 5.94
C ILE A 61 5.46 16.52 6.41
N ILE A 62 6.24 16.72 7.46
CA ILE A 62 7.01 15.66 8.12
C ILE A 62 6.32 15.34 9.42
N SER A 63 6.02 14.09 9.65
CA SER A 63 5.32 13.62 10.84
C SER A 63 6.13 12.55 11.56
N GLY A 64 6.43 12.79 12.83
CA GLY A 64 7.02 11.80 13.73
C GLY A 64 5.95 11.13 14.58
N LEU A 65 6.02 9.80 14.71
CA LEU A 65 5.17 8.99 15.58
C LEU A 65 5.90 8.67 16.87
N PHE A 66 5.26 8.87 18.01
CA PHE A 66 5.80 8.66 19.36
C PHE A 66 4.84 7.82 20.20
N GLU A 67 5.39 7.11 21.19
CA GLU A 67 4.59 6.40 22.19
C GLU A 67 3.80 7.36 23.09
N SER A 68 2.69 6.85 23.61
CA SER A 68 1.92 7.56 24.64
C SER A 68 2.80 7.80 25.89
N GLY A 69 2.77 9.00 26.42
CA GLY A 69 3.61 9.36 27.53
C GLY A 69 4.92 10.06 27.15
N THR A 70 5.25 10.14 25.87
CA THR A 70 6.35 10.98 25.37
C THR A 70 6.10 12.43 25.73
N ARG A 71 7.08 13.07 26.39
CA ARG A 71 7.00 14.50 26.71
C ARG A 71 7.19 15.31 25.43
N THR A 72 6.12 15.95 24.97
CA THR A 72 6.12 16.71 23.71
C THR A 72 6.84 18.05 23.82
N SER A 73 6.90 18.67 25.03
CA SER A 73 7.51 19.98 25.22
C SER A 73 8.96 20.07 24.74
N PRO A 74 9.88 19.14 25.07
CA PRO A 74 11.25 19.19 24.57
C PRO A 74 11.33 19.09 23.06
N ILE A 75 10.44 18.30 22.44
CA ILE A 75 10.37 18.13 20.99
C ILE A 75 9.98 19.45 20.33
N LEU A 76 8.92 20.09 20.84
CA LEU A 76 8.45 21.38 20.32
C LEU A 76 9.48 22.49 20.50
N GLU A 77 10.18 22.52 21.62
CA GLU A 77 11.25 23.51 21.88
C GLU A 77 12.39 23.33 20.88
N THR A 78 12.85 22.10 20.67
CA THR A 78 13.93 21.81 19.72
C THR A 78 13.53 22.18 18.30
N LEU A 79 12.31 21.82 17.88
CA LEU A 79 11.79 22.16 16.55
C LEU A 79 11.70 23.69 16.36
N LYS A 80 11.23 24.43 17.35
CA LYS A 80 11.18 25.90 17.30
C LYS A 80 12.56 26.55 17.26
N GLN A 81 13.53 25.96 17.98
CA GLN A 81 14.93 26.46 17.93
C GLN A 81 15.55 26.30 16.53
N VAL A 82 15.23 25.20 15.83
CA VAL A 82 15.81 24.88 14.54
C VAL A 82 15.09 25.58 13.39
N LEU A 83 13.76 25.62 13.43
CA LEU A 83 12.90 26.14 12.36
C LEU A 83 12.49 27.60 12.56
N GLY A 84 12.77 28.15 13.73
CA GLY A 84 12.39 29.52 14.10
C GLY A 84 10.97 29.62 14.70
N PRO A 85 10.60 30.85 15.13
CA PRO A 85 9.35 31.09 15.88
C PRO A 85 8.09 30.91 15.03
N SER A 86 8.19 30.92 13.72
CA SER A 86 7.08 30.66 12.77
C SER A 86 6.79 29.18 12.56
N CYS A 87 7.55 28.28 13.19
CA CYS A 87 7.24 26.87 13.19
C CYS A 87 6.02 26.59 14.08
N HIS A 88 4.97 26.01 13.50
CA HIS A 88 3.75 25.62 14.19
C HIS A 88 3.54 24.11 14.08
N PRO A 89 4.20 23.28 14.93
CA PRO A 89 3.96 21.86 14.93
C PRO A 89 2.51 21.54 15.36
N VAL A 90 1.88 20.64 14.65
CA VAL A 90 0.55 20.10 14.99
C VAL A 90 0.75 18.82 15.79
N ILE A 91 0.07 18.71 16.93
CA ILE A 91 0.10 17.52 17.78
C ILE A 91 -1.25 16.86 17.73
N GLU A 92 -1.27 15.57 17.39
CA GLU A 92 -2.43 14.72 17.40
C GLU A 92 -2.20 13.56 18.36
N GLN A 93 -3.19 13.26 19.18
CA GLN A 93 -3.21 12.05 20.00
C GLN A 93 -4.33 11.15 19.52
N PHE A 94 -4.03 9.89 19.27
CA PHE A 94 -5.02 8.92 18.85
C PHE A 94 -4.79 7.58 19.57
N PRO A 95 -5.88 6.86 19.89
CA PRO A 95 -5.76 5.54 20.51
C PRO A 95 -5.06 4.59 19.55
N ASP A 96 -4.41 3.59 20.13
CA ASP A 96 -3.98 2.42 19.34
C ASP A 96 -5.23 1.80 18.74
N GLN A 97 -5.30 1.84 17.43
CA GLN A 97 -6.40 1.24 16.70
C GLN A 97 -6.00 -0.18 16.35
N ASP A 98 -6.95 -1.08 16.38
CA ASP A 98 -6.80 -2.34 15.71
C ASP A 98 -6.65 -2.05 14.20
N TRP A 99 -5.41 -1.98 13.75
CA TRP A 99 -5.05 -1.66 12.37
C TRP A 99 -5.68 -2.64 11.37
N GLU A 100 -5.99 -3.86 11.81
CA GLU A 100 -6.73 -4.82 11.00
C GLU A 100 -8.18 -4.35 10.78
N LEU A 101 -8.85 -3.86 11.83
CA LEU A 101 -10.23 -3.37 11.72
C LEU A 101 -10.31 -2.03 10.97
N SER A 102 -9.42 -1.07 11.30
CA SER A 102 -9.39 0.22 10.58
C SER A 102 -8.93 0.06 9.13
N GLY A 103 -8.09 -0.93 8.84
CA GLY A 103 -7.72 -1.32 7.49
C GLY A 103 -8.92 -1.82 6.67
N ARG A 104 -9.82 -2.57 7.30
CA ARG A 104 -11.01 -3.12 6.62
C ARG A 104 -11.95 -2.04 6.10
N GLU A 105 -12.19 -0.99 6.88
CA GLU A 105 -13.06 0.13 6.47
C GLU A 105 -12.51 0.92 5.28
N ASN A 106 -11.19 0.93 5.10
CA ASN A 106 -10.52 1.62 4.01
C ASN A 106 -10.50 0.84 2.67
N PHE A 107 -10.93 -0.44 2.70
CA PHE A 107 -10.95 -1.30 1.50
C PHE A 107 -12.34 -1.89 1.27
N PRO A 108 -13.31 -1.07 0.86
CA PRO A 108 -14.61 -1.57 0.45
C PRO A 108 -14.50 -2.35 -0.87
N PRO A 109 -15.48 -3.19 -1.19
CA PRO A 109 -15.57 -3.83 -2.49
C PRO A 109 -15.47 -2.83 -3.62
N LEU A 110 -14.59 -3.09 -4.58
CA LEU A 110 -14.33 -2.23 -5.72
C LEU A 110 -15.12 -2.76 -6.94
N LYS A 111 -16.04 -1.96 -7.43
CA LYS A 111 -16.74 -2.25 -8.68
C LYS A 111 -15.85 -1.88 -9.88
N VAL A 112 -15.39 -2.88 -10.62
CA VAL A 112 -14.66 -2.68 -11.89
C VAL A 112 -15.65 -2.35 -13.01
N ASN A 113 -16.76 -3.12 -13.07
CA ASN A 113 -17.91 -2.89 -13.94
C ASN A 113 -19.16 -3.62 -13.37
N ASP A 114 -20.21 -3.80 -14.18
CA ASP A 114 -21.45 -4.42 -13.70
C ASP A 114 -21.33 -5.93 -13.40
N HIS A 115 -20.28 -6.59 -13.88
CA HIS A 115 -20.10 -8.05 -13.78
C HIS A 115 -18.80 -8.46 -13.07
N LEU A 116 -17.89 -7.53 -12.80
CA LEU A 116 -16.59 -7.80 -12.22
C LEU A 116 -16.32 -6.90 -11.00
N TRP A 117 -15.97 -7.52 -9.90
CA TRP A 117 -15.65 -6.84 -8.65
C TRP A 117 -14.32 -7.36 -8.08
N VAL A 118 -13.59 -6.50 -7.38
CA VAL A 118 -12.47 -6.89 -6.53
C VAL A 118 -12.91 -6.66 -5.09
N CYS A 119 -12.88 -7.72 -4.29
CA CYS A 119 -13.42 -7.73 -2.93
C CYS A 119 -12.34 -8.14 -1.92
N PRO A 120 -12.31 -7.54 -0.73
CA PRO A 120 -11.48 -8.03 0.35
C PRO A 120 -12.10 -9.32 0.95
N PRO A 121 -11.28 -10.22 1.57
CA PRO A 121 -11.74 -11.52 2.07
C PRO A 121 -12.75 -11.47 3.23
N TRP A 122 -12.87 -10.32 3.89
CA TRP A 122 -13.86 -10.12 4.98
C TRP A 122 -15.22 -9.62 4.48
N GLU A 123 -15.34 -9.30 3.21
CA GLU A 123 -16.60 -8.88 2.61
C GLU A 123 -17.43 -10.11 2.20
N PRO A 124 -18.69 -10.19 2.62
CA PRO A 124 -19.56 -11.30 2.20
C PRO A 124 -19.73 -11.33 0.69
N SER A 125 -19.62 -12.53 0.10
CA SER A 125 -19.90 -12.72 -1.32
C SER A 125 -21.37 -12.42 -1.64
N SER A 126 -21.61 -11.86 -2.84
CA SER A 126 -22.94 -11.50 -3.30
C SER A 126 -23.17 -11.89 -4.75
N ALA A 127 -24.15 -12.76 -4.97
CA ALA A 127 -24.54 -13.16 -6.32
C ALA A 127 -24.95 -11.98 -7.23
N ALA A 128 -25.29 -10.83 -6.65
CA ALA A 128 -25.62 -9.63 -7.39
C ALA A 128 -24.39 -8.94 -8.02
N ARG A 129 -23.17 -9.30 -7.60
CA ARG A 129 -21.92 -8.73 -8.11
C ARG A 129 -21.36 -9.44 -9.33
N GLY A 130 -21.82 -10.66 -9.64
CA GLY A 130 -21.26 -11.46 -10.73
C GLY A 130 -19.93 -12.10 -10.32
N LEU A 131 -18.85 -11.88 -11.08
CA LEU A 131 -17.51 -12.40 -10.78
C LEU A 131 -16.85 -11.54 -9.71
N GLU A 132 -16.50 -12.15 -8.59
CA GLU A 132 -15.75 -11.52 -7.50
C GLU A 132 -14.33 -12.08 -7.47
N ILE A 133 -13.34 -11.19 -7.47
CA ILE A 133 -11.93 -11.53 -7.29
C ILE A 133 -11.54 -11.13 -5.87
N ILE A 134 -11.19 -12.09 -5.04
CA ILE A 134 -10.86 -11.87 -3.64
C ILE A 134 -9.39 -11.52 -3.52
N ILE A 135 -9.10 -10.31 -3.05
CA ILE A 135 -7.73 -9.82 -2.86
C ILE A 135 -7.59 -9.29 -1.43
N THR A 136 -6.59 -9.78 -0.72
CA THR A 136 -6.22 -9.27 0.60
C THR A 136 -5.43 -7.98 0.42
N PRO A 137 -5.93 -6.81 0.87
CA PRO A 137 -5.15 -5.59 0.93
C PRO A 137 -3.99 -5.77 1.92
N GLY A 138 -2.78 -5.38 1.53
CA GLY A 138 -1.63 -5.57 2.41
C GLY A 138 -0.30 -5.19 1.79
N LEU A 139 0.71 -6.02 2.00
CA LEU A 139 2.11 -5.73 1.73
C LEU A 139 2.50 -5.68 0.24
N ALA A 140 1.64 -6.14 -0.67
CA ALA A 140 1.88 -6.10 -2.11
C ALA A 140 1.06 -5.00 -2.78
N PHE A 141 1.64 -4.39 -3.81
CA PHE A 141 0.94 -3.46 -4.69
C PHE A 141 -0.15 -4.19 -5.49
N GLY A 142 -1.23 -3.48 -5.88
CA GLY A 142 -2.25 -4.06 -6.77
C GLY A 142 -3.53 -4.51 -6.05
N THR A 143 -3.99 -3.78 -5.03
CA THR A 143 -5.32 -3.99 -4.40
C THR A 143 -6.51 -3.75 -5.33
N GLY A 144 -6.25 -3.44 -6.61
CA GLY A 144 -7.29 -3.11 -7.59
C GLY A 144 -7.71 -1.63 -7.60
N THR A 145 -7.38 -0.87 -6.57
CA THR A 145 -7.84 0.53 -6.43
C THR A 145 -7.19 1.49 -7.42
N HIS A 146 -5.98 1.18 -7.90
CA HIS A 146 -5.28 2.04 -8.86
C HIS A 146 -6.00 2.05 -10.22
N PRO A 147 -6.17 3.23 -10.87
CA PRO A 147 -6.86 3.32 -12.16
C PRO A 147 -6.28 2.43 -13.25
N THR A 148 -4.96 2.24 -13.30
CA THR A 148 -4.31 1.36 -14.29
C THR A 148 -4.71 -0.10 -14.09
N THR A 149 -4.78 -0.59 -12.84
CA THR A 149 -5.25 -1.96 -12.54
C THR A 149 -6.69 -2.16 -12.99
N GLN A 150 -7.56 -1.18 -12.75
CA GLN A 150 -8.96 -1.24 -13.22
C GLN A 150 -9.06 -1.25 -14.73
N LEU A 151 -8.23 -0.47 -15.43
CA LEU A 151 -8.18 -0.48 -16.90
C LEU A 151 -7.72 -1.83 -17.44
N CYS A 152 -6.70 -2.43 -16.82
CA CYS A 152 -6.22 -3.78 -17.19
C CYS A 152 -7.29 -4.85 -16.93
N LEU A 153 -8.01 -4.80 -15.81
CA LEU A 153 -9.11 -5.73 -15.52
C LEU A 153 -10.23 -5.62 -16.56
N ARG A 154 -10.63 -4.39 -16.93
CA ARG A 154 -11.63 -4.15 -17.98
C ARG A 154 -11.15 -4.61 -19.36
N ALA A 155 -9.87 -4.43 -19.67
CA ALA A 155 -9.29 -4.92 -20.92
C ALA A 155 -9.24 -6.44 -20.94
N LEU A 156 -8.86 -7.09 -19.84
CA LEU A 156 -8.79 -8.54 -19.70
C LEU A 156 -10.16 -9.19 -19.94
N GLU A 157 -11.24 -8.61 -19.43
CA GLU A 157 -12.62 -9.08 -19.67
C GLU A 157 -13.03 -9.04 -21.16
N GLN A 158 -12.47 -8.09 -21.93
CA GLN A 158 -12.73 -7.98 -23.36
C GLN A 158 -11.90 -8.96 -24.19
N LEU A 159 -10.85 -9.53 -23.61
CA LEU A 159 -10.02 -10.54 -24.25
C LEU A 159 -10.67 -11.92 -24.04
N ASN A 160 -10.63 -12.74 -25.09
CA ASN A 160 -10.99 -14.15 -24.94
C ASN A 160 -9.80 -14.89 -24.30
N VAL A 161 -9.83 -15.04 -22.97
CA VAL A 161 -8.80 -15.73 -22.21
C VAL A 161 -9.10 -17.21 -22.00
N ASP A 162 -10.24 -17.70 -22.47
CA ASP A 162 -10.66 -19.09 -22.29
C ASP A 162 -9.61 -20.07 -22.83
N ASN A 163 -9.18 -21.00 -21.99
CA ASN A 163 -8.11 -21.96 -22.25
C ASN A 163 -6.74 -21.35 -22.65
N GLN A 164 -6.50 -20.06 -22.37
CA GLN A 164 -5.23 -19.40 -22.65
C GLN A 164 -4.27 -19.45 -21.46
N THR A 165 -2.98 -19.33 -21.75
CA THR A 165 -1.95 -19.04 -20.74
C THR A 165 -1.78 -17.52 -20.63
N ILE A 166 -1.77 -17.02 -19.40
CA ILE A 166 -1.69 -15.60 -19.07
C ILE A 166 -0.34 -15.33 -18.43
N LEU A 167 0.39 -14.33 -18.92
CA LEU A 167 1.59 -13.82 -18.28
C LEU A 167 1.29 -12.46 -17.65
N ASP A 168 1.42 -12.39 -16.32
CA ASP A 168 1.27 -11.15 -15.52
C ASP A 168 2.65 -10.72 -15.04
N PHE A 169 3.26 -9.78 -15.76
CA PHE A 169 4.62 -9.28 -15.47
C PHE A 169 4.57 -8.03 -14.58
N GLY A 170 5.08 -8.12 -13.36
CA GLY A 170 4.84 -7.17 -12.27
C GLY A 170 3.53 -7.51 -11.56
N CYS A 171 3.33 -8.78 -11.21
CA CYS A 171 2.02 -9.28 -10.77
C CYS A 171 1.53 -8.70 -9.43
N GLY A 172 2.41 -8.20 -8.58
CA GLY A 172 2.04 -7.61 -7.29
C GLY A 172 1.18 -8.57 -6.45
N SER A 173 -0.07 -8.20 -6.20
CA SER A 173 -1.06 -9.03 -5.49
C SER A 173 -1.58 -10.23 -6.30
N GLY A 174 -1.24 -10.34 -7.59
CA GLY A 174 -1.73 -11.35 -8.52
C GLY A 174 -3.12 -11.07 -9.08
N VAL A 175 -3.68 -9.88 -8.86
CA VAL A 175 -5.08 -9.58 -9.19
C VAL A 175 -5.42 -9.82 -10.66
N LEU A 176 -4.52 -9.49 -11.60
CA LEU A 176 -4.76 -9.70 -13.04
C LEU A 176 -4.66 -11.17 -13.42
N ALA A 177 -3.64 -11.87 -12.93
CA ALA A 177 -3.46 -13.31 -13.13
C ALA A 177 -4.67 -14.10 -12.61
N ILE A 178 -5.11 -13.80 -11.38
CA ILE A 178 -6.26 -14.44 -10.72
C ILE A 178 -7.55 -14.14 -11.49
N ALA A 179 -7.77 -12.88 -11.88
CA ALA A 179 -8.93 -12.51 -12.68
C ALA A 179 -8.98 -13.28 -14.01
N GLY A 180 -7.86 -13.38 -14.71
CA GLY A 180 -7.78 -14.13 -15.95
C GLY A 180 -8.08 -15.61 -15.78
N LEU A 181 -7.59 -16.25 -14.70
CA LEU A 181 -7.94 -17.64 -14.38
C LEU A 181 -9.41 -17.79 -14.06
N ALA A 182 -9.99 -16.89 -13.27
CA ALA A 182 -11.40 -16.88 -12.91
C ALA A 182 -12.33 -16.65 -14.14
N MET A 183 -11.82 -16.02 -15.19
CA MET A 183 -12.49 -15.83 -16.47
C MET A 183 -12.31 -16.99 -17.47
N GLY A 184 -11.69 -18.12 -17.05
CA GLY A 184 -11.55 -19.32 -17.88
C GLY A 184 -10.14 -19.57 -18.42
N GLY A 185 -9.15 -18.77 -18.01
CA GLY A 185 -7.75 -19.02 -18.33
C GLY A 185 -7.30 -20.41 -17.86
N GLN A 186 -6.49 -21.11 -18.66
CA GLN A 186 -6.00 -22.45 -18.33
C GLN A 186 -4.89 -22.41 -17.28
N HIS A 187 -3.97 -21.46 -17.44
CA HIS A 187 -2.81 -21.28 -16.59
C HIS A 187 -2.40 -19.82 -16.52
N ALA A 188 -1.86 -19.38 -15.39
CA ALA A 188 -1.28 -18.05 -15.28
C ALA A 188 0.14 -18.14 -14.70
N ILE A 189 1.01 -17.26 -15.18
CA ILE A 189 2.38 -17.08 -14.71
C ILE A 189 2.48 -15.65 -14.18
N GLY A 190 2.61 -15.51 -12.86
CA GLY A 190 2.86 -14.24 -12.19
C GLY A 190 4.34 -14.02 -11.98
N VAL A 191 4.85 -12.88 -12.39
CA VAL A 191 6.27 -12.53 -12.27
C VAL A 191 6.42 -11.25 -11.49
N ASP A 192 7.26 -11.26 -10.45
CA ASP A 192 7.57 -10.04 -9.69
C ASP A 192 8.99 -10.12 -9.12
N LEU A 193 9.61 -8.95 -8.90
CA LEU A 193 10.91 -8.81 -8.25
C LEU A 193 10.81 -8.93 -6.73
N ASP A 194 9.66 -8.54 -6.14
CA ASP A 194 9.45 -8.55 -4.70
C ASP A 194 8.95 -9.94 -4.23
N PRO A 195 9.71 -10.66 -3.40
CA PRO A 195 9.27 -11.95 -2.85
C PRO A 195 7.95 -11.86 -2.06
N ARG A 196 7.62 -10.69 -1.50
CA ARG A 196 6.35 -10.47 -0.79
C ARG A 196 5.18 -10.43 -1.77
N ALA A 197 5.39 -9.90 -2.98
CA ALA A 197 4.40 -9.92 -4.05
C ALA A 197 4.10 -11.37 -4.49
N LEU A 198 5.14 -12.20 -4.65
CA LEU A 198 4.97 -13.61 -5.00
C LEU A 198 4.17 -14.38 -3.93
N THR A 199 4.47 -14.12 -2.65
CA THR A 199 3.73 -14.72 -1.53
C THR A 199 2.27 -14.27 -1.54
N ALA A 200 2.02 -12.97 -1.65
CA ALA A 200 0.67 -12.41 -1.69
C ALA A 200 -0.15 -12.92 -2.88
N SER A 201 0.45 -13.02 -4.06
CA SER A 201 -0.19 -13.61 -5.25
C SER A 201 -0.63 -15.04 -5.01
N HIS A 202 0.22 -15.85 -4.39
CA HIS A 202 -0.12 -17.26 -4.10
C HIS A 202 -1.23 -17.37 -3.06
N GLU A 203 -1.18 -16.56 -1.98
CA GLU A 203 -2.21 -16.53 -0.94
C GLU A 203 -3.55 -16.06 -1.51
N ASN A 204 -3.55 -15.02 -2.33
CA ASN A 204 -4.77 -14.53 -2.99
C ASN A 204 -5.32 -15.55 -4.00
N ALA A 205 -4.47 -16.29 -4.73
CA ALA A 205 -4.91 -17.36 -5.61
C ALA A 205 -5.65 -18.47 -4.86
N ALA A 206 -5.19 -18.81 -3.64
CA ALA A 206 -5.86 -19.78 -2.79
C ALA A 206 -7.24 -19.30 -2.33
N LEU A 207 -7.41 -17.99 -2.06
CA LEU A 207 -8.71 -17.40 -1.70
C LEU A 207 -9.72 -17.45 -2.86
N ASN A 208 -9.25 -17.60 -4.09
CA ASN A 208 -10.07 -17.68 -5.30
C ASN A 208 -10.14 -19.11 -5.91
N ASP A 209 -9.63 -20.12 -5.19
CA ASP A 209 -9.61 -21.52 -5.63
C ASP A 209 -8.87 -21.76 -6.96
N VAL A 210 -7.88 -20.90 -7.30
CA VAL A 210 -7.11 -20.98 -8.57
C VAL A 210 -5.61 -21.21 -8.35
N GLU A 211 -5.16 -21.49 -7.13
CA GLU A 211 -3.74 -21.65 -6.78
C GLU A 211 -3.04 -22.77 -7.58
N LYS A 212 -3.77 -23.80 -8.02
CA LYS A 212 -3.22 -24.91 -8.80
C LYS A 212 -2.89 -24.51 -10.25
N ASN A 213 -3.50 -23.44 -10.72
CA ASN A 213 -3.35 -22.94 -12.08
C ASN A 213 -2.45 -21.70 -12.13
N LEU A 214 -1.97 -21.22 -10.97
CA LEU A 214 -1.04 -20.10 -10.90
C LEU A 214 0.38 -20.58 -10.56
N THR A 215 1.34 -20.16 -11.38
CA THR A 215 2.78 -20.28 -11.07
C THR A 215 3.32 -18.88 -10.82
N VAL A 216 4.02 -18.64 -9.70
CA VAL A 216 4.67 -17.37 -9.42
C VAL A 216 6.18 -17.52 -9.36
N MET A 217 6.92 -16.56 -9.94
CA MET A 217 8.36 -16.62 -10.00
C MET A 217 9.01 -15.25 -10.13
N THR A 218 10.32 -15.19 -9.85
CA THR A 218 11.12 -14.00 -10.16
C THR A 218 11.52 -13.97 -11.64
N PRO A 219 11.82 -12.79 -12.21
CA PRO A 219 12.16 -12.66 -13.64
C PRO A 219 13.30 -13.57 -14.12
N GLU A 220 14.28 -13.85 -13.25
CA GLU A 220 15.43 -14.70 -13.58
C GLU A 220 15.07 -16.17 -13.84
N LYS A 221 13.86 -16.58 -13.45
CA LYS A 221 13.36 -17.94 -13.64
C LYS A 221 12.53 -18.11 -14.91
N ILE A 222 12.29 -17.02 -15.63
CA ILE A 222 11.60 -17.11 -16.94
C ILE A 222 12.57 -17.72 -17.93
N ASP A 223 12.15 -18.80 -18.55
CA ASP A 223 12.87 -19.35 -19.70
C ASP A 223 12.49 -18.52 -20.95
N PRO A 224 13.44 -17.80 -21.57
CA PRO A 224 13.13 -16.98 -22.75
C PRO A 224 12.73 -17.79 -23.98
N ASP A 225 12.94 -19.11 -23.95
CA ASP A 225 12.62 -20.02 -25.05
C ASP A 225 11.34 -20.86 -24.81
N SER A 226 10.58 -20.56 -23.72
CA SER A 226 9.34 -21.26 -23.35
C SER A 226 8.07 -20.61 -23.85
#